data_6af96d8c32acf5e10300c9540dda81f4
#
_entry.id   6af96d8c32acf5e10300c9540dda81f4
#
_cell.length_a   1.000
_cell.length_b   1.000
_cell.length_c   1.000
_cell.angle_alpha   90.00
_cell.angle_beta   90.00
_cell.angle_gamma   90.00
#
_symmetry.space_group_name_H-M   'P 1'
#
loop_
_entity.id
_entity.type
_entity.pdbx_description
1 polymer ?
#
loop_
_entity_poly.entity_id
_entity_poly.type
_entity_poly.pdbx_seq_one_letter_code
_entity_poly.pdbx_strand_id
1 'polypeptide(L)'
;VYERVLRGAPLSLPHAWGSFRDSATGEFGLVLRFYDDGLTSAQASDQGGDTAAVRWLAALHRWAESRVDDPAWRILERYDASFYLRWLDRTCELARPLADEYPWLEQVATAYRDRIPLLAQARPTLIHGEYTPRNAFWAEGRIMPVDWETAAIGPGQIDLAVYTFDWELDELHELEAAYVDGRWGGAAPAEFAETMLAARLYVSFHWIFSGSFRGDVPRVRSHLEGILDEAIRWGILPEPASGTMVASPEGPPDDA
;
A
#
# COMPACT_ATOMS: atom_id res chain seq x y z
N VAL A 1 2.25 15.49 9.52
CA VAL A 1 3.39 14.62 9.21
C VAL A 1 4.62 15.46 8.87
N TYR A 2 4.59 16.37 7.88
CA TYR A 2 5.74 17.14 7.38
C TYR A 2 6.52 17.87 8.48
N GLU A 3 5.85 18.56 9.39
CA GLU A 3 6.50 19.42 10.40
C GLU A 3 7.08 18.65 11.59
N ARG A 4 6.58 17.46 11.88
CA ARG A 4 6.95 16.69 13.09
C ARG A 4 7.65 15.38 12.76
N VAL A 5 7.09 14.59 11.85
CA VAL A 5 7.53 13.23 11.57
C VAL A 5 8.69 13.25 10.57
N LEU A 6 8.53 13.97 9.47
CA LEU A 6 9.51 14.04 8.39
C LEU A 6 10.56 15.13 8.58
N ARG A 7 10.48 15.87 9.67
CA ARG A 7 11.43 16.95 9.96
C ARG A 7 12.85 16.41 10.09
N GLY A 8 13.73 16.91 9.23
CA GLY A 8 15.14 16.49 9.21
C GLY A 8 15.39 15.14 8.54
N ALA A 9 14.40 14.56 7.86
CA ALA A 9 14.63 13.41 6.99
C ALA A 9 15.62 13.82 5.87
N PRO A 10 16.68 13.03 5.61
CA PRO A 10 17.65 13.30 4.56
C PRO A 10 17.11 12.83 3.19
N LEU A 11 15.86 13.19 2.89
CA LEU A 11 15.10 12.73 1.73
C LEU A 11 14.51 13.92 0.98
N SER A 12 14.30 13.75 -0.32
CA SER A 12 13.53 14.70 -1.10
C SER A 12 12.06 14.66 -0.67
N LEU A 13 11.52 15.83 -0.37
CA LEU A 13 10.13 16.03 0.03
C LEU A 13 9.63 17.31 -0.64
N PRO A 14 8.32 17.39 -0.93
CA PRO A 14 7.73 18.65 -1.36
C PRO A 14 7.99 19.73 -0.30
N HIS A 15 8.36 20.94 -0.75
CA HIS A 15 8.52 22.04 0.19
C HIS A 15 7.16 22.39 0.80
N ALA A 16 7.06 22.27 2.12
CA ALA A 16 5.87 22.67 2.88
C ALA A 16 6.05 24.11 3.38
N TRP A 17 5.21 25.01 2.91
CA TRP A 17 5.17 26.41 3.35
C TRP A 17 4.57 26.54 4.75
N GLY A 18 3.69 25.62 5.11
CA GLY A 18 3.04 25.56 6.42
C GLY A 18 1.69 24.87 6.38
N SER A 19 1.07 24.81 7.53
CA SER A 19 -0.29 24.31 7.69
C SER A 19 -1.14 25.33 8.46
N PHE A 20 -2.45 25.30 8.24
CA PHE A 20 -3.38 26.17 8.97
C PHE A 20 -4.63 25.36 9.38
N ARG A 21 -5.32 25.88 10.37
CA ARG A 21 -6.65 25.42 10.74
C ARG A 21 -7.60 26.60 10.69
N ASP A 22 -8.67 26.45 9.92
CA ASP A 22 -9.77 27.40 9.96
C ASP A 22 -10.55 27.22 11.26
N SER A 23 -10.57 28.25 12.08
CA SER A 23 -11.28 28.20 13.38
C SER A 23 -12.80 28.23 13.26
N ALA A 24 -13.34 28.68 12.12
CA ALA A 24 -14.78 28.77 11.86
C ALA A 24 -15.34 27.46 11.33
N THR A 25 -14.63 26.80 10.41
CA THR A 25 -15.07 25.53 9.78
C THR A 25 -14.44 24.30 10.44
N GLY A 26 -13.33 24.48 11.15
CA GLY A 26 -12.52 23.38 11.70
C GLY A 26 -11.65 22.69 10.65
N GLU A 27 -11.66 23.15 9.41
CA GLU A 27 -10.90 22.58 8.32
C GLU A 27 -9.39 22.77 8.49
N PHE A 28 -8.64 21.80 8.04
CA PHE A 28 -7.18 21.83 7.97
C PHE A 28 -6.72 22.07 6.54
N GLY A 29 -5.74 22.95 6.36
CA GLY A 29 -5.06 23.15 5.10
C GLY A 29 -3.54 22.94 5.25
N LEU A 30 -2.94 22.33 4.25
CA LEU A 30 -1.51 22.20 4.06
C LEU A 30 -1.12 22.90 2.76
N VAL A 31 -0.12 23.79 2.81
CA VAL A 31 0.37 24.51 1.64
C VAL A 31 1.71 23.93 1.22
N LEU A 32 1.73 23.26 0.08
CA LEU A 32 2.91 22.70 -0.54
C LEU A 32 3.33 23.53 -1.76
N ARG A 33 4.61 23.45 -2.12
CA ARG A 33 5.09 24.00 -3.38
C ARG A 33 4.43 23.26 -4.54
N PHE A 34 3.93 23.99 -5.51
CA PHE A 34 3.45 23.46 -6.77
C PHE A 34 4.63 23.22 -7.72
N TYR A 35 4.60 22.17 -8.50
CA TYR A 35 5.59 21.78 -9.49
C TYR A 35 4.92 21.64 -10.85
N ASP A 36 5.23 22.53 -11.78
CA ASP A 36 4.58 22.62 -13.10
C ASP A 36 4.93 21.41 -13.99
N ASP A 37 6.10 20.82 -13.79
CA ASP A 37 6.65 19.68 -14.53
C ASP A 37 6.45 18.34 -13.79
N GLY A 38 5.59 18.35 -12.78
CA GLY A 38 5.37 17.18 -11.93
C GLY A 38 4.63 16.07 -12.66
N LEU A 39 5.19 14.87 -12.54
CA LEU A 39 4.63 13.61 -13.04
C LEU A 39 4.40 12.64 -11.88
N THR A 40 3.61 11.61 -12.07
CA THR A 40 3.65 10.44 -11.19
C THR A 40 4.90 9.62 -11.50
N SER A 41 5.36 8.76 -10.58
CA SER A 41 6.51 7.89 -10.85
C SER A 41 6.27 6.99 -12.06
N ALA A 42 5.04 6.48 -12.24
CA ALA A 42 4.67 5.69 -13.42
C ALA A 42 4.72 6.48 -14.73
N GLN A 43 4.29 7.76 -14.73
CA GLN A 43 4.43 8.62 -15.92
C GLN A 43 5.89 8.96 -16.23
N ALA A 44 6.79 8.85 -15.26
CA ALA A 44 8.23 9.05 -15.39
C ALA A 44 9.01 7.73 -15.51
N SER A 45 8.35 6.62 -15.80
CA SER A 45 8.96 5.29 -15.87
C SER A 45 10.15 5.25 -16.83
N ASP A 46 10.01 5.81 -18.03
CA ASP A 46 11.10 5.93 -19.02
C ASP A 46 12.31 6.74 -18.51
N GLN A 47 12.13 7.54 -17.47
CA GLN A 47 13.17 8.31 -16.79
C GLN A 47 13.69 7.62 -15.52
N GLY A 48 13.26 6.38 -15.27
CA GLY A 48 13.61 5.61 -14.08
C GLY A 48 12.81 6.00 -12.82
N GLY A 49 11.64 6.63 -12.99
CA GLY A 49 10.79 7.11 -11.92
C GLY A 49 10.40 6.01 -10.92
N ASP A 50 10.06 4.83 -11.40
CA ASP A 50 9.63 3.71 -10.57
C ASP A 50 10.76 3.14 -9.70
N THR A 51 11.92 2.91 -10.32
CA THR A 51 13.12 2.49 -9.56
C THR A 51 13.53 3.55 -8.54
N ALA A 52 13.44 4.83 -8.90
CA ALA A 52 13.73 5.92 -7.97
C ALA A 52 12.72 5.96 -6.82
N ALA A 53 11.43 5.66 -7.07
CA ALA A 53 10.40 5.63 -6.05
C ALA A 53 10.66 4.52 -5.01
N VAL A 54 10.98 3.31 -5.44
CA VAL A 54 11.28 2.22 -4.49
C VAL A 54 12.61 2.42 -3.74
N ARG A 55 13.60 3.04 -4.36
CA ARG A 55 14.85 3.44 -3.68
C ARG A 55 14.62 4.54 -2.65
N TRP A 56 13.78 5.51 -2.97
CA TRP A 56 13.37 6.55 -2.03
C TRP A 56 12.66 5.92 -0.82
N LEU A 57 11.73 5.00 -1.09
CA LEU A 57 11.00 4.25 -0.06
C LEU A 57 11.95 3.45 0.84
N ALA A 58 12.91 2.73 0.25
CA ALA A 58 13.95 2.01 0.98
C ALA A 58 14.76 2.94 1.91
N ALA A 59 15.12 4.13 1.41
CA ALA A 59 15.85 5.13 2.19
C ALA A 59 15.00 5.70 3.34
N LEU A 60 13.70 5.95 3.13
CA LEU A 60 12.76 6.33 4.17
C LEU A 60 12.73 5.29 5.29
N HIS A 61 12.48 4.05 4.93
CA HIS A 61 12.33 2.96 5.90
C HIS A 61 13.63 2.74 6.70
N ARG A 62 14.78 2.76 6.04
CA ARG A 62 16.07 2.67 6.71
C ARG A 62 16.33 3.83 7.68
N TRP A 63 16.01 5.06 7.28
CA TRP A 63 16.16 6.24 8.13
C TRP A 63 15.23 6.20 9.34
N ALA A 64 14.01 5.72 9.14
CA ALA A 64 12.94 5.74 10.15
C ALA A 64 13.08 4.64 11.21
N GLU A 65 13.71 3.50 10.91
CA GLU A 65 13.81 2.35 11.82
C GLU A 65 14.36 2.68 13.22
N SER A 66 15.31 3.59 13.31
CA SER A 66 15.88 4.03 14.60
C SER A 66 15.06 5.09 15.33
N ARG A 67 13.92 5.52 14.76
CA ARG A 67 13.11 6.64 15.20
C ARG A 67 11.69 6.27 15.61
N VAL A 68 11.32 5.03 15.47
CA VAL A 68 9.94 4.56 15.73
C VAL A 68 9.42 4.85 17.14
N ASP A 69 10.33 5.09 18.08
CA ASP A 69 10.01 5.44 19.46
C ASP A 69 10.18 6.95 19.76
N ASP A 70 10.41 7.77 18.74
CA ASP A 70 10.49 9.22 18.90
C ASP A 70 9.16 9.75 19.48
N PRO A 71 9.20 10.55 20.56
CA PRO A 71 7.99 11.14 21.12
C PRO A 71 7.15 11.95 20.14
N ALA A 72 7.76 12.57 19.12
CA ALA A 72 7.06 13.31 18.09
C ALA A 72 6.17 12.41 17.21
N TRP A 73 6.46 11.09 17.15
CA TRP A 73 5.75 10.12 16.33
C TRP A 73 4.59 9.42 17.07
N ARG A 74 4.32 9.79 18.33
CA ARG A 74 3.16 9.27 19.09
C ARG A 74 1.80 9.61 18.49
N ILE A 75 1.76 10.53 17.53
CA ILE A 75 0.56 10.90 16.78
C ILE A 75 0.22 9.87 15.69
N LEU A 76 1.14 9.01 15.33
CA LEU A 76 0.96 7.99 14.30
C LEU A 76 0.30 6.74 14.90
N GLU A 77 -0.58 6.13 14.11
CA GLU A 77 -1.10 4.80 14.45
C GLU A 77 0.03 3.76 14.38
N ARG A 78 -0.04 2.75 15.24
CA ARG A 78 0.86 1.59 15.18
C ARG A 78 0.07 0.39 14.71
N TYR A 79 0.54 -0.24 13.66
CA TYR A 79 -0.09 -1.41 13.10
C TYR A 79 0.32 -2.65 13.89
N ASP A 80 -0.59 -3.14 14.71
CA ASP A 80 -0.47 -4.37 15.48
C ASP A 80 -1.37 -5.48 14.91
N ALA A 81 -1.35 -6.66 15.51
CA ALA A 81 -2.19 -7.76 15.08
C ALA A 81 -3.69 -7.40 15.08
N SER A 82 -4.15 -6.57 16.03
CA SER A 82 -5.55 -6.17 16.11
C SER A 82 -5.94 -5.23 14.97
N PHE A 83 -4.99 -4.40 14.51
CA PHE A 83 -5.17 -3.55 13.33
C PHE A 83 -5.43 -4.40 12.08
N TYR A 84 -4.59 -5.40 11.82
CA TYR A 84 -4.73 -6.26 10.63
C TYR A 84 -6.00 -7.11 10.68
N LEU A 85 -6.34 -7.66 11.84
CA LEU A 85 -7.57 -8.45 12.04
C LEU A 85 -8.82 -7.62 11.77
N ARG A 86 -8.86 -6.35 12.16
CA ARG A 86 -10.01 -5.48 11.88
C ARG A 86 -10.35 -5.39 10.39
N TRP A 87 -9.33 -5.32 9.53
CA TRP A 87 -9.54 -5.23 8.08
C TRP A 87 -10.00 -6.55 7.50
N LEU A 88 -9.41 -7.65 7.94
CA LEU A 88 -9.83 -8.99 7.57
C LEU A 88 -11.31 -9.24 7.94
N ASP A 89 -11.66 -9.01 9.20
CA ASP A 89 -13.02 -9.23 9.71
C ASP A 89 -14.04 -8.36 8.97
N ARG A 90 -13.67 -7.13 8.68
CA ARG A 90 -14.53 -6.18 7.97
C ARG A 90 -14.77 -6.59 6.53
N THR A 91 -13.75 -7.05 5.84
CA THR A 91 -13.88 -7.59 4.47
C THR A 91 -14.77 -8.83 4.46
N CYS A 92 -14.54 -9.77 5.38
CA CYS A 92 -15.38 -10.95 5.51
C CYS A 92 -16.84 -10.61 5.86
N GLU A 93 -17.07 -9.58 6.69
CA GLU A 93 -18.42 -9.10 7.00
C GLU A 93 -19.13 -8.51 5.77
N LEU A 94 -18.45 -7.70 4.98
CA LEU A 94 -18.99 -7.13 3.74
C LEU A 94 -19.27 -8.20 2.69
N ALA A 95 -18.44 -9.23 2.60
CA ALA A 95 -18.59 -10.34 1.67
C ALA A 95 -19.63 -11.38 2.10
N ARG A 96 -20.09 -11.38 3.36
CA ARG A 96 -21.01 -12.39 3.91
C ARG A 96 -22.27 -12.63 3.06
N PRO A 97 -22.95 -11.59 2.50
CA PRO A 97 -24.10 -11.80 1.64
C PRO A 97 -23.79 -12.54 0.32
N LEU A 98 -22.51 -12.64 -0.03
CA LEU A 98 -22.01 -13.23 -1.27
C LEU A 98 -21.23 -14.54 -1.02
N ALA A 99 -21.29 -15.10 0.19
CA ALA A 99 -20.46 -16.24 0.61
C ALA A 99 -20.62 -17.47 -0.31
N ASP A 100 -21.84 -17.73 -0.80
CA ASP A 100 -22.11 -18.85 -1.71
C ASP A 100 -21.47 -18.64 -3.10
N GLU A 101 -21.21 -17.40 -3.51
CA GLU A 101 -20.59 -17.05 -4.79
C GLU A 101 -19.05 -17.09 -4.70
N TYR A 102 -18.50 -16.86 -3.50
CA TYR A 102 -17.05 -16.78 -3.25
C TYR A 102 -16.59 -17.77 -2.16
N PRO A 103 -16.80 -19.09 -2.36
CA PRO A 103 -16.50 -20.12 -1.34
C PRO A 103 -15.01 -20.21 -0.98
N TRP A 104 -14.13 -19.73 -1.86
CA TRP A 104 -12.68 -19.68 -1.67
C TRP A 104 -12.23 -18.61 -0.66
N LEU A 105 -13.08 -17.61 -0.35
CA LEU A 105 -12.68 -16.48 0.48
C LEU A 105 -12.23 -16.90 1.88
N GLU A 106 -12.87 -17.93 2.47
CA GLU A 106 -12.48 -18.43 3.81
C GLU A 106 -11.06 -19.04 3.79
N GLN A 107 -10.68 -19.70 2.69
CA GLN A 107 -9.32 -20.23 2.53
C GLN A 107 -8.29 -19.10 2.49
N VAL A 108 -8.55 -18.05 1.72
CA VAL A 108 -7.66 -16.89 1.61
C VAL A 108 -7.62 -16.09 2.92
N ALA A 109 -8.77 -15.92 3.57
CA ALA A 109 -8.87 -15.27 4.88
C ALA A 109 -8.07 -16.02 5.95
N THR A 110 -8.12 -17.35 5.94
CA THR A 110 -7.32 -18.19 6.84
C THR A 110 -5.83 -18.05 6.55
N ALA A 111 -5.43 -18.13 5.27
CA ALA A 111 -4.04 -17.96 4.86
C ALA A 111 -3.47 -16.59 5.28
N TYR A 112 -4.28 -15.53 5.21
CA TYR A 112 -3.89 -14.21 5.71
C TYR A 112 -3.83 -14.18 7.24
N ARG A 113 -4.85 -14.70 7.93
CA ARG A 113 -4.89 -14.73 9.41
C ARG A 113 -3.66 -15.40 10.01
N ASP A 114 -3.22 -16.50 9.42
CA ASP A 114 -2.04 -17.25 9.86
C ASP A 114 -0.72 -16.45 9.66
N ARG A 115 -0.72 -15.47 8.76
CA ARG A 115 0.44 -14.61 8.46
C ARG A 115 0.44 -13.27 9.18
N ILE A 116 -0.66 -12.86 9.81
CA ILE A 116 -0.72 -11.61 10.59
C ILE A 116 0.41 -11.50 11.63
N PRO A 117 0.80 -12.58 12.34
CA PRO A 117 1.93 -12.51 13.26
C PRO A 117 3.24 -12.08 12.60
N LEU A 118 3.47 -12.41 11.32
CA LEU A 118 4.68 -11.98 10.59
C LEU A 118 4.71 -10.46 10.42
N LEU A 119 3.57 -9.84 10.06
CA LEU A 119 3.46 -8.37 9.99
C LEU A 119 3.62 -7.71 11.35
N ALA A 120 2.96 -8.25 12.37
CA ALA A 120 2.97 -7.66 13.71
C ALA A 120 4.35 -7.74 14.40
N GLN A 121 5.18 -8.73 14.04
CA GLN A 121 6.51 -8.95 14.60
C GLN A 121 7.63 -8.41 13.70
N ALA A 122 7.32 -8.06 12.44
CA ALA A 122 8.30 -7.48 11.54
C ALA A 122 8.87 -6.16 12.09
N ARG A 123 10.12 -5.89 11.75
CA ARG A 123 10.80 -4.66 12.20
C ARG A 123 10.04 -3.42 11.74
N PRO A 124 9.50 -2.63 12.67
CA PRO A 124 8.67 -1.47 12.34
C PRO A 124 9.52 -0.33 11.78
N THR A 125 8.90 0.47 10.93
CA THR A 125 9.43 1.73 10.41
C THR A 125 8.29 2.73 10.25
N LEU A 126 8.58 3.95 9.80
CA LEU A 126 7.57 4.85 9.29
C LEU A 126 7.09 4.33 7.93
N ILE A 127 5.81 4.10 7.80
CA ILE A 127 5.17 3.80 6.52
C ILE A 127 4.31 4.97 6.07
N HIS A 128 4.19 5.13 4.74
CA HIS A 128 3.28 6.09 4.13
C HIS A 128 1.82 5.62 4.25
N GLY A 129 1.59 4.31 4.13
CA GLY A 129 0.30 3.65 4.19
C GLY A 129 -0.43 3.59 2.84
N GLU A 130 -0.25 4.58 1.98
CA GLU A 130 -0.78 4.65 0.61
C GLU A 130 0.31 5.07 -0.40
N TYR A 131 1.47 4.44 -0.35
CA TYR A 131 2.59 4.72 -1.26
C TYR A 131 2.31 4.15 -2.66
N THR A 132 1.36 4.75 -3.37
CA THR A 132 1.03 4.39 -4.76
C THR A 132 1.92 5.16 -5.74
N PRO A 133 2.03 4.71 -7.02
CA PRO A 133 2.71 5.49 -8.05
C PRO A 133 2.17 6.92 -8.21
N ARG A 134 0.89 7.17 -7.89
CA ARG A 134 0.27 8.51 -7.92
C ARG A 134 0.78 9.42 -6.81
N ASN A 135 1.06 8.83 -5.64
CA ASN A 135 1.53 9.56 -4.47
C ASN A 135 3.06 9.69 -4.45
N ALA A 136 3.77 8.87 -5.23
CA ALA A 136 5.20 8.98 -5.48
C ALA A 136 5.45 9.99 -6.63
N PHE A 137 5.37 11.28 -6.30
CA PHE A 137 5.45 12.36 -7.28
C PHE A 137 6.89 12.56 -7.77
N TRP A 138 7.07 12.64 -9.09
CA TRP A 138 8.36 12.90 -9.74
C TRP A 138 8.45 14.36 -10.18
N ALA A 139 9.38 15.12 -9.63
CA ALA A 139 9.64 16.50 -10.02
C ALA A 139 11.11 16.85 -9.82
N GLU A 140 11.65 17.69 -10.66
CA GLU A 140 13.07 18.11 -10.60
C GLU A 140 14.05 16.92 -10.57
N GLY A 141 13.71 15.81 -11.26
CA GLY A 141 14.52 14.59 -11.29
C GLY A 141 14.54 13.81 -9.97
N ARG A 142 13.57 13.98 -9.09
CA ARG A 142 13.52 13.36 -7.76
C ARG A 142 12.10 12.93 -7.40
N ILE A 143 12.01 11.93 -6.53
CA ILE A 143 10.74 11.52 -5.91
C ILE A 143 10.41 12.44 -4.74
N MET A 144 9.20 12.94 -4.71
CA MET A 144 8.64 13.82 -3.68
C MET A 144 7.26 13.32 -3.27
N PRO A 145 7.14 12.37 -2.33
CA PRO A 145 5.84 11.81 -1.96
C PRO A 145 4.92 12.82 -1.32
N VAL A 146 3.66 12.70 -1.67
CA VAL A 146 2.54 13.51 -1.18
C VAL A 146 1.48 12.61 -0.53
N ASP A 147 0.49 13.22 0.13
CA ASP A 147 -0.65 12.52 0.71
C ASP A 147 -0.30 11.56 1.85
N TRP A 148 0.26 12.12 2.93
CA TRP A 148 0.70 11.40 4.12
C TRP A 148 -0.40 11.21 5.18
N GLU A 149 -1.67 11.23 4.81
CA GLU A 149 -2.76 11.16 5.79
C GLU A 149 -2.86 9.79 6.48
N THR A 150 -2.45 8.75 5.80
CA THR A 150 -2.43 7.36 6.29
C THR A 150 -1.10 6.93 6.92
N ALA A 151 -0.17 7.87 7.10
CA ALA A 151 1.15 7.58 7.66
C ALA A 151 1.06 6.92 9.04
N ALA A 152 1.81 5.85 9.23
CA ALA A 152 1.75 5.02 10.43
C ALA A 152 3.12 4.41 10.77
N ILE A 153 3.18 3.67 11.87
CA ILE A 153 4.31 2.81 12.23
C ILE A 153 3.93 1.37 11.93
N GLY A 154 4.64 0.76 11.00
CA GLY A 154 4.40 -0.61 10.55
C GLY A 154 5.58 -1.20 9.79
N PRO A 155 5.47 -2.42 9.26
CA PRO A 155 6.51 -3.02 8.41
C PRO A 155 6.55 -2.32 7.05
N GLY A 156 7.74 -1.95 6.59
CA GLY A 156 7.92 -1.26 5.31
C GLY A 156 7.49 -2.07 4.08
N GLN A 157 7.33 -3.37 4.23
CA GLN A 157 6.79 -4.25 3.19
C GLN A 157 5.36 -3.87 2.78
N ILE A 158 4.60 -3.20 3.65
CA ILE A 158 3.26 -2.70 3.32
C ILE A 158 3.33 -1.67 2.19
N ASP A 159 4.19 -0.65 2.34
CA ASP A 159 4.32 0.38 1.31
C ASP A 159 4.85 -0.20 -0.02
N LEU A 160 5.78 -1.15 0.06
CA LEU A 160 6.28 -1.83 -1.14
C LEU A 160 5.17 -2.65 -1.80
N ALA A 161 4.34 -3.36 -1.03
CA ALA A 161 3.20 -4.11 -1.55
C ALA A 161 2.15 -3.18 -2.19
N VAL A 162 1.88 -2.02 -1.58
CA VAL A 162 0.99 -0.99 -2.15
C VAL A 162 1.54 -0.46 -3.47
N TYR A 163 2.85 -0.17 -3.52
CA TYR A 163 3.48 0.37 -4.72
C TYR A 163 3.48 -0.62 -5.89
N THR A 164 3.68 -1.90 -5.58
CA THR A 164 3.84 -2.97 -6.59
C THR A 164 2.56 -3.78 -6.83
N PHE A 165 1.40 -3.31 -6.40
CA PHE A 165 0.16 -4.09 -6.41
C PHE A 165 -0.27 -4.52 -7.82
N ASP A 166 -0.26 -3.60 -8.79
CA ASP A 166 -0.73 -3.85 -10.17
C ASP A 166 0.42 -4.11 -11.16
N TRP A 167 1.63 -4.40 -10.68
CA TRP A 167 2.79 -4.62 -11.55
C TRP A 167 2.86 -6.06 -12.07
N GLU A 168 3.36 -6.21 -13.29
CA GLU A 168 3.70 -7.52 -13.83
C GLU A 168 4.86 -8.17 -13.05
N LEU A 169 4.90 -9.50 -13.00
CA LEU A 169 5.83 -10.23 -12.12
C LEU A 169 7.31 -9.90 -12.35
N ASP A 170 7.72 -9.75 -13.61
CA ASP A 170 9.12 -9.47 -13.94
C ASP A 170 9.53 -8.08 -13.46
N GLU A 171 8.70 -7.08 -13.73
CA GLU A 171 8.93 -5.69 -13.29
C GLU A 171 8.88 -5.58 -11.76
N LEU A 172 7.93 -6.27 -11.13
CA LEU A 172 7.79 -6.33 -9.68
C LEU A 172 9.06 -6.87 -9.02
N HIS A 173 9.65 -7.94 -9.56
CA HIS A 173 10.90 -8.51 -9.02
C HIS A 173 12.07 -7.55 -9.14
N GLU A 174 12.15 -6.77 -10.22
CA GLU A 174 13.18 -5.73 -10.37
C GLU A 174 13.03 -4.63 -9.33
N LEU A 175 11.79 -4.18 -9.08
CA LEU A 175 11.49 -3.17 -8.07
C LEU A 175 11.77 -3.68 -6.65
N GLU A 176 11.40 -4.92 -6.34
CA GLU A 176 11.74 -5.53 -5.05
C GLU A 176 13.24 -5.65 -4.84
N ALA A 177 13.99 -6.06 -5.87
CA ALA A 177 15.43 -6.13 -5.82
C ALA A 177 16.05 -4.74 -5.57
N ALA A 178 15.56 -3.69 -6.23
CA ALA A 178 15.99 -2.32 -6.02
C ALA A 178 15.70 -1.81 -4.59
N TYR A 179 14.55 -2.20 -4.03
CA TYR A 179 14.20 -1.91 -2.64
C TYR A 179 15.13 -2.62 -1.65
N VAL A 180 15.36 -3.93 -1.86
CA VAL A 180 16.25 -4.74 -1.00
C VAL A 180 17.67 -4.19 -1.02
N ASP A 181 18.17 -3.83 -2.20
CA ASP A 181 19.49 -3.20 -2.35
C ASP A 181 19.54 -1.88 -1.56
N GLY A 182 18.56 -1.00 -1.76
CA GLY A 182 18.49 0.30 -1.10
C GLY A 182 18.35 0.23 0.43
N ARG A 183 17.62 -0.76 0.94
CA ARG A 183 17.35 -0.88 2.37
C ARG A 183 18.41 -1.67 3.13
N TRP A 184 18.91 -2.78 2.57
CA TRP A 184 19.79 -3.73 3.24
C TRP A 184 21.10 -4.05 2.47
N GLY A 185 21.40 -3.32 1.40
CA GLY A 185 22.62 -3.56 0.62
C GLY A 185 22.61 -4.90 -0.12
N GLY A 186 21.44 -5.35 -0.57
CA GLY A 186 21.27 -6.58 -1.36
C GLY A 186 21.01 -7.84 -0.52
N ALA A 187 21.08 -7.78 0.82
CA ALA A 187 20.86 -8.93 1.70
C ALA A 187 19.56 -8.77 2.51
N ALA A 188 18.43 -9.16 1.93
CA ALA A 188 17.14 -9.14 2.61
C ALA A 188 17.14 -10.06 3.86
N PRO A 189 16.37 -9.72 4.91
CA PRO A 189 16.10 -10.63 6.02
C PRO A 189 15.47 -11.95 5.52
N ALA A 190 15.74 -13.04 6.22
CA ALA A 190 15.25 -14.37 5.80
C ALA A 190 13.72 -14.46 5.69
N GLU A 191 13.03 -13.71 6.54
CA GLU A 191 11.56 -13.62 6.57
C GLU A 191 10.97 -12.67 5.52
N PHE A 192 11.78 -12.00 4.69
CA PHE A 192 11.32 -10.95 3.77
C PHE A 192 10.21 -11.43 2.82
N ALA A 193 10.39 -12.58 2.17
CA ALA A 193 9.42 -13.10 1.21
C ALA A 193 8.07 -13.42 1.86
N GLU A 194 8.07 -14.05 3.02
CA GLU A 194 6.83 -14.37 3.75
C GLU A 194 6.14 -13.10 4.29
N THR A 195 6.92 -12.12 4.74
CA THR A 195 6.37 -10.83 5.18
C THR A 195 5.81 -10.04 4.00
N MET A 196 6.43 -10.12 2.81
CA MET A 196 5.89 -9.52 1.58
C MET A 196 4.55 -10.17 1.20
N LEU A 197 4.45 -11.49 1.23
CA LEU A 197 3.18 -12.18 0.98
C LEU A 197 2.10 -11.75 1.98
N ALA A 198 2.44 -11.67 3.27
CA ALA A 198 1.52 -11.16 4.29
C ALA A 198 1.10 -9.71 4.03
N ALA A 199 2.01 -8.85 3.57
CA ALA A 199 1.73 -7.46 3.22
C ALA A 199 0.81 -7.34 2.00
N ARG A 200 1.00 -8.15 0.96
CA ARG A 200 0.11 -8.20 -0.21
C ARG A 200 -1.30 -8.63 0.17
N LEU A 201 -1.42 -9.68 0.99
CA LEU A 201 -2.73 -10.08 1.51
C LEU A 201 -3.37 -8.96 2.33
N TYR A 202 -2.60 -8.27 3.19
CA TYR A 202 -3.11 -7.10 3.90
C TYR A 202 -3.66 -6.04 2.94
N VAL A 203 -2.92 -5.67 1.90
CA VAL A 203 -3.35 -4.68 0.90
C VAL A 203 -4.65 -5.11 0.23
N SER A 204 -4.74 -6.38 -0.20
CA SER A 204 -5.94 -6.93 -0.82
C SER A 204 -7.16 -6.86 0.10
N PHE A 205 -7.04 -7.16 1.39
CA PHE A 205 -8.14 -7.05 2.34
C PHE A 205 -8.43 -5.61 2.80
N HIS A 206 -7.42 -4.75 2.83
CA HIS A 206 -7.56 -3.37 3.29
C HIS A 206 -8.32 -2.47 2.29
N TRP A 207 -8.09 -2.63 0.99
CA TRP A 207 -8.64 -1.72 -0.02
C TRP A 207 -10.15 -1.80 -0.22
N ILE A 208 -10.85 -2.84 0.27
CA ILE A 208 -12.32 -2.87 0.29
C ILE A 208 -12.92 -1.71 1.10
N PHE A 209 -12.08 -0.96 1.81
CA PHE A 209 -12.51 -0.04 2.85
C PHE A 209 -12.73 1.41 2.42
N SER A 210 -12.65 1.81 1.20
CA SER A 210 -13.18 3.15 0.90
C SER A 210 -14.66 3.18 1.35
N GLY A 211 -15.04 4.09 2.25
CA GLY A 211 -16.34 4.12 2.96
C GLY A 211 -17.62 4.09 2.10
N SER A 212 -17.47 3.97 0.79
CA SER A 212 -18.50 3.87 -0.24
C SER A 212 -19.01 2.45 -0.51
N PHE A 213 -18.45 1.39 0.09
CA PHE A 213 -18.84 -0.01 -0.20
C PHE A 213 -20.13 -0.49 0.48
N ARG A 214 -20.64 0.21 1.50
CA ARG A 214 -21.88 -0.20 2.16
C ARG A 214 -23.05 -0.07 1.19
N GLY A 215 -23.58 -1.24 0.76
CA GLY A 215 -24.71 -1.33 -0.17
C GLY A 215 -24.33 -1.32 -1.66
N ASP A 216 -23.05 -1.17 -2.00
CA ASP A 216 -22.55 -1.26 -3.38
C ASP A 216 -22.07 -2.69 -3.67
N VAL A 217 -23.02 -3.58 -3.93
CA VAL A 217 -22.74 -5.01 -4.20
C VAL A 217 -21.83 -5.18 -5.44
N PRO A 218 -22.03 -4.49 -6.58
CA PRO A 218 -21.12 -4.58 -7.71
C PRO A 218 -19.67 -4.28 -7.35
N ARG A 219 -19.44 -3.25 -6.56
CA ARG A 219 -18.10 -2.85 -6.15
C ARG A 219 -17.46 -3.86 -5.18
N VAL A 220 -18.25 -4.45 -4.27
CA VAL A 220 -17.77 -5.55 -3.41
C VAL A 220 -17.36 -6.74 -4.27
N ARG A 221 -18.14 -7.11 -5.30
CA ARG A 221 -17.81 -8.20 -6.23
C ARG A 221 -16.48 -7.95 -6.94
N SER A 222 -16.32 -6.78 -7.57
CA SER A 222 -15.08 -6.42 -8.26
C SER A 222 -13.87 -6.51 -7.34
N HIS A 223 -14.03 -6.10 -6.08
CA HIS A 223 -12.95 -6.21 -5.12
C HIS A 223 -12.63 -7.66 -4.71
N LEU A 224 -13.65 -8.50 -4.53
CA LEU A 224 -13.46 -9.93 -4.25
C LEU A 224 -12.77 -10.64 -5.43
N GLU A 225 -13.10 -10.26 -6.67
CA GLU A 225 -12.40 -10.75 -7.87
C GLU A 225 -10.91 -10.37 -7.84
N GLY A 226 -10.58 -9.13 -7.47
CA GLY A 226 -9.19 -8.72 -7.28
C GLY A 226 -8.45 -9.50 -6.17
N ILE A 227 -9.13 -9.84 -5.06
CA ILE A 227 -8.56 -10.72 -4.03
C ILE A 227 -8.31 -12.13 -4.59
N LEU A 228 -9.22 -12.65 -5.44
CA LEU A 228 -9.06 -13.94 -6.08
C LEU A 228 -7.82 -13.97 -6.98
N ASP A 229 -7.68 -12.97 -7.84
CA ASP A 229 -6.56 -12.85 -8.77
C ASP A 229 -5.22 -12.82 -8.01
N GLU A 230 -5.13 -12.01 -6.97
CA GLU A 230 -3.95 -11.96 -6.10
C GLU A 230 -3.71 -13.29 -5.36
N ALA A 231 -4.75 -13.96 -4.88
CA ALA A 231 -4.62 -15.25 -4.20
C ALA A 231 -4.11 -16.36 -5.14
N ILE A 232 -4.51 -16.33 -6.40
CA ILE A 232 -4.01 -17.24 -7.44
C ILE A 232 -2.56 -16.86 -7.79
N ARG A 233 -2.31 -15.61 -8.08
CA ARG A 233 -0.99 -15.07 -8.42
C ARG A 233 0.10 -15.46 -7.40
N TRP A 234 -0.25 -15.49 -6.13
CA TRP A 234 0.68 -15.82 -5.04
C TRP A 234 0.57 -17.27 -4.54
N GLY A 235 -0.13 -18.13 -5.28
CA GLY A 235 -0.19 -19.56 -4.98
C GLY A 235 -0.96 -19.93 -3.70
N ILE A 236 -1.80 -19.04 -3.18
CA ILE A 236 -2.73 -19.33 -2.08
C ILE A 236 -3.86 -20.22 -2.57
N LEU A 237 -4.32 -19.95 -3.79
CA LEU A 237 -5.31 -20.75 -4.50
C LEU A 237 -4.69 -21.36 -5.78
N PRO A 238 -5.15 -22.53 -6.22
CA PRO A 238 -4.71 -23.09 -7.49
C PRO A 238 -5.25 -22.26 -8.67
N GLU A 239 -4.51 -22.25 -9.77
CA GLU A 239 -5.05 -21.74 -11.03
C GLU A 239 -6.33 -22.49 -11.43
N PRO A 240 -7.35 -21.82 -11.97
CA PRO A 240 -8.53 -22.47 -12.48
C PRO A 240 -8.13 -23.44 -13.61
N ALA A 241 -8.65 -24.70 -13.56
CA ALA A 241 -8.37 -25.66 -14.61
C ALA A 241 -8.75 -25.07 -15.97
N SER A 242 -7.82 -25.12 -16.93
CA SER A 242 -7.99 -24.59 -18.28
C SER A 242 -9.29 -25.11 -18.90
N GLY A 243 -10.35 -24.32 -18.92
CA GLY A 243 -11.67 -24.70 -19.45
C GLY A 243 -12.85 -23.96 -18.86
N THR A 244 -12.71 -23.25 -17.76
CA THR A 244 -13.80 -22.47 -17.17
C THR A 244 -13.48 -20.97 -17.27
N MET A 245 -13.64 -20.41 -18.46
CA MET A 245 -13.70 -18.95 -18.58
C MET A 245 -14.97 -18.48 -17.84
N VAL A 246 -14.81 -17.86 -16.69
CA VAL A 246 -15.84 -17.00 -16.11
C VAL A 246 -15.98 -15.84 -17.09
N ALA A 247 -17.14 -15.73 -17.76
CA ALA A 247 -17.41 -14.64 -18.68
C ALA A 247 -17.29 -13.32 -17.91
N SER A 248 -16.35 -12.48 -18.33
CA SER A 248 -16.29 -11.10 -17.85
C SER A 248 -17.63 -10.43 -18.15
N PRO A 249 -18.27 -9.75 -17.18
CA PRO A 249 -19.44 -8.95 -17.48
C PRO A 249 -19.01 -7.84 -18.46
N GLU A 250 -19.72 -7.75 -19.58
CA GLU A 250 -19.56 -6.66 -20.54
C GLU A 250 -19.62 -5.32 -19.80
N GLY A 251 -18.59 -4.50 -20.00
CA GLY A 251 -18.55 -3.15 -19.45
C GLY A 251 -19.78 -2.34 -19.87
N PRO A 252 -20.19 -1.32 -19.11
CA PRO A 252 -21.30 -0.46 -19.50
C PRO A 252 -20.99 0.20 -20.85
N PRO A 253 -22.03 0.36 -21.73
CA PRO A 253 -21.84 1.01 -23.02
C PRO A 253 -21.36 2.45 -22.82
N ASP A 254 -20.37 2.84 -23.61
CA ASP A 254 -19.98 4.24 -23.79
C ASP A 254 -21.19 5.02 -24.31
N ASP A 255 -21.85 5.75 -23.44
CA ASP A 255 -22.82 6.76 -23.85
C ASP A 255 -22.24 8.17 -23.64
N ALA A 256 -22.12 8.85 -24.76
CA ALA A 256 -21.85 10.21 -25.15
C ALA A 256 -21.83 11.34 -24.11
#